data_4c5d4f8716dc0460f57847389096acc7
#
_entry.id   4c5d4f8716dc0460f57847389096acc7
#
_cell.length_a   1.000
_cell.length_b   1.000
_cell.length_c   1.000
_cell.angle_alpha   90.00
_cell.angle_beta   90.00
_cell.angle_gamma   90.00
#
_symmetry.space_group_name_H-M   'P 1'
#
loop_
_entity.id
_entity.type
_entity.pdbx_description
1 polymer ?
#
loop_
_entity_poly.entity_id
_entity_poly.type
_entity_poly.pdbx_seq_one_letter_code
_entity_poly.pdbx_strand_id
1 'polypeptide(L)'
;MAQYSRVEVINQIEELGMIPLFYHDDISVSKSIVKACYDGGARVIEFTNRGDFALEVFTEIIKYSINELPGMILGVGSITDAKAASHYMLAGANFVVTPVFREDIALSLIHISEPTRLNP
;
A
#
# COMPACT_ATOMS: atom_id res chain seq x y z
N MET A 1 -1.87 6.66 -7.76
CA MET A 1 -0.55 6.14 -8.18
C MET A 1 0.42 6.20 -7.02
N ALA A 2 1.39 5.32 -7.01
CA ALA A 2 2.35 5.24 -5.93
C ALA A 2 3.15 6.54 -5.79
N GLN A 3 3.36 6.96 -4.54
CA GLN A 3 4.12 8.17 -4.23
C GLN A 3 5.59 7.91 -4.01
N TYR A 4 5.95 6.66 -3.72
CA TYR A 4 7.31 6.30 -3.36
C TYR A 4 7.85 5.26 -4.33
N SER A 5 9.14 5.37 -4.64
CA SER A 5 9.79 4.41 -5.54
C SER A 5 10.02 3.08 -4.84
N ARG A 6 10.28 2.06 -5.63
CA ARG A 6 10.57 0.72 -5.11
C ARG A 6 11.75 0.77 -4.13
N VAL A 7 12.78 1.52 -4.47
CA VAL A 7 13.98 1.63 -3.62
C VAL A 7 13.63 2.30 -2.28
N GLU A 8 12.82 3.37 -2.34
CA GLU A 8 12.41 4.06 -1.12
C GLU A 8 11.62 3.14 -0.19
N VAL A 9 10.70 2.34 -0.75
CA VAL A 9 9.91 1.40 0.02
C VAL A 9 10.80 0.36 0.68
N ILE A 10 11.69 -0.26 -0.09
CA ILE A 10 12.60 -1.29 0.42
C ILE A 10 13.50 -0.73 1.52
N ASN A 11 14.04 0.45 1.31
CA ASN A 11 14.92 1.07 2.31
C ASN A 11 14.18 1.34 3.62
N GLN A 12 12.94 1.81 3.56
CA GLN A 12 12.17 2.04 4.77
C GLN A 12 11.84 0.74 5.49
N ILE A 13 11.49 -0.30 4.76
CA ILE A 13 11.20 -1.60 5.36
C ILE A 13 12.45 -2.13 6.07
N GLU A 14 13.60 -2.04 5.43
CA GLU A 14 14.84 -2.53 6.00
C GLU A 14 15.23 -1.74 7.25
N GLU A 15 15.09 -0.43 7.20
CA GLU A 15 15.47 0.43 8.31
C GLU A 15 14.60 0.18 9.55
N LEU A 16 13.30 0.07 9.37
CA LEU A 16 12.39 -0.11 10.49
C LEU A 16 12.30 -1.54 10.99
N GLY A 17 12.53 -2.52 10.10
CA GLY A 17 12.57 -3.92 10.48
C GLY A 17 11.22 -4.56 10.73
N MET A 18 10.11 -3.82 10.57
CA MET A 18 8.78 -4.41 10.72
C MET A 18 7.76 -3.59 9.94
N ILE A 19 6.66 -4.23 9.57
CA ILE A 19 5.55 -3.60 8.88
C ILE A 19 4.28 -3.94 9.65
N PRO A 20 3.66 -2.97 10.34
CA PRO A 20 2.34 -3.19 10.92
C PRO A 20 1.35 -3.50 9.81
N LEU A 21 0.41 -4.40 10.09
CA LEU A 21 -0.64 -4.68 9.14
C LEU A 21 -1.99 -4.67 9.85
N PHE A 22 -3.02 -4.22 9.16
CA PHE A 22 -4.36 -4.18 9.76
C PHE A 22 -5.43 -4.15 8.69
N TYR A 23 -6.67 -4.40 9.12
CA TYR A 23 -7.87 -4.13 8.36
C TYR A 23 -8.93 -3.59 9.31
N HIS A 24 -9.67 -2.61 8.86
CA HIS A 24 -10.88 -2.17 9.54
C HIS A 24 -11.81 -1.59 8.47
N ASP A 25 -13.11 -1.79 8.62
CA ASP A 25 -14.10 -1.36 7.63
C ASP A 25 -14.56 0.09 7.82
N ASP A 26 -14.25 0.70 8.94
CA ASP A 26 -14.62 2.08 9.22
C ASP A 26 -13.47 3.02 8.84
N ILE A 27 -13.78 4.01 8.03
CA ILE A 27 -12.76 4.95 7.53
C ILE A 27 -12.14 5.76 8.67
N SER A 28 -12.98 6.25 9.58
CA SER A 28 -12.50 7.07 10.69
C SER A 28 -11.57 6.27 11.62
N VAL A 29 -11.96 5.05 11.94
CA VAL A 29 -11.15 4.16 12.78
C VAL A 29 -9.83 3.83 12.06
N SER A 30 -9.90 3.54 10.76
CA SER A 30 -8.71 3.23 9.98
C SER A 30 -7.72 4.40 9.96
N LYS A 31 -8.21 5.63 9.79
CA LYS A 31 -7.36 6.81 9.86
C LYS A 31 -6.69 6.93 11.23
N SER A 32 -7.43 6.66 12.29
CA SER A 32 -6.89 6.70 13.64
C SER A 32 -5.80 5.67 13.86
N ILE A 33 -5.97 4.47 13.31
CA ILE A 33 -4.97 3.41 13.41
C ILE A 33 -3.70 3.82 12.69
N VAL A 34 -3.82 4.32 11.47
CA VAL A 34 -2.66 4.75 10.67
C VAL A 34 -1.93 5.88 11.39
N LYS A 35 -2.67 6.86 11.92
CA LYS A 35 -2.05 7.97 12.64
C LYS A 35 -1.35 7.50 13.91
N ALA A 36 -1.95 6.58 14.65
CA ALA A 36 -1.32 6.06 15.87
C ALA A 36 -0.01 5.35 15.55
N CYS A 37 0.00 4.54 14.49
CA CYS A 37 1.23 3.89 14.04
C CYS A 37 2.29 4.91 13.63
N TYR A 38 1.87 5.94 12.90
CA TYR A 38 2.77 7.00 12.45
C TYR A 38 3.38 7.73 13.65
N ASP A 39 2.55 8.09 14.62
CA ASP A 39 3.01 8.79 15.82
C ASP A 39 3.98 7.91 16.63
N GLY A 40 3.81 6.60 16.56
CA GLY A 40 4.72 5.66 17.20
C GLY A 40 6.00 5.38 16.42
N GLY A 41 6.18 5.98 15.27
CA GLY A 41 7.39 5.85 14.49
C GLY A 41 7.30 4.98 13.24
N ALA A 42 6.16 4.33 13.00
CA ALA A 42 6.01 3.51 11.80
C ALA A 42 5.96 4.39 10.55
N ARG A 43 6.64 3.94 9.49
CA ARG A 43 6.63 4.66 8.23
C ARG A 43 6.23 3.76 7.06
N VAL A 44 5.91 2.50 7.34
CA VAL A 44 5.39 1.56 6.35
C VAL A 44 4.25 0.80 7.02
N ILE A 45 3.10 0.72 6.36
CA ILE A 45 1.94 -0.02 6.87
C ILE A 45 1.31 -0.79 5.72
N GLU A 46 0.88 -2.02 6.00
CA GLU A 46 0.13 -2.83 5.07
C GLU A 46 -1.34 -2.86 5.48
N PHE A 47 -2.23 -2.42 4.58
CA PHE A 47 -3.67 -2.57 4.76
C PHE A 47 -4.08 -3.87 4.09
N THR A 48 -4.89 -4.67 4.78
CA THR A 48 -5.29 -5.97 4.24
C THR A 48 -6.56 -5.86 3.41
N ASN A 49 -6.52 -6.39 2.18
CA ASN A 49 -7.69 -6.45 1.31
C ASN A 49 -8.64 -7.54 1.80
N ARG A 50 -9.54 -7.18 2.74
CA ARG A 50 -10.43 -8.13 3.38
C ARG A 50 -11.80 -7.50 3.49
N GLY A 51 -12.79 -8.02 2.84
CA GLY A 51 -14.13 -7.47 2.86
C GLY A 51 -14.43 -6.61 1.65
N ASP A 52 -15.73 -6.39 1.46
CA ASP A 52 -16.26 -5.88 0.20
C ASP A 52 -15.88 -4.43 -0.11
N PHE A 53 -15.64 -3.62 0.91
CA PHE A 53 -15.39 -2.20 0.71
C PHE A 53 -13.98 -1.79 1.11
N ALA A 54 -13.05 -2.76 1.14
CA ALA A 54 -11.66 -2.49 1.54
C ALA A 54 -11.01 -1.43 0.66
N LEU A 55 -11.27 -1.45 -0.64
CA LEU A 55 -10.68 -0.48 -1.56
C LEU A 55 -11.11 0.95 -1.23
N GLU A 56 -12.37 1.14 -0.86
CA GLU A 56 -12.86 2.47 -0.47
C GLU A 56 -12.13 2.99 0.76
N VAL A 57 -11.99 2.13 1.78
CA VAL A 57 -11.27 2.50 3.00
C VAL A 57 -9.81 2.82 2.68
N PHE A 58 -9.18 1.95 1.89
CA PHE A 58 -7.78 2.16 1.51
C PHE A 58 -7.59 3.49 0.78
N THR A 59 -8.49 3.81 -0.14
CA THR A 59 -8.41 5.07 -0.89
C THR A 59 -8.44 6.27 0.06
N GLU A 60 -9.31 6.22 1.07
CA GLU A 60 -9.41 7.32 2.02
C GLU A 60 -8.19 7.44 2.93
N ILE A 61 -7.63 6.31 3.36
CA ILE A 61 -6.42 6.41 4.19
C ILE A 61 -5.19 6.82 3.39
N ILE A 62 -5.15 6.52 2.09
CA ILE A 62 -4.10 7.04 1.21
C ILE A 62 -4.19 8.57 1.13
N LYS A 63 -5.38 9.09 0.87
CA LYS A 63 -5.58 10.55 0.81
C LYS A 63 -5.19 11.22 2.12
N TYR A 64 -5.62 10.63 3.22
CA TYR A 64 -5.29 11.14 4.54
C TYR A 64 -3.78 11.16 4.76
N SER A 65 -3.10 10.07 4.41
CA SER A 65 -1.66 9.96 4.63
C SER A 65 -0.87 10.96 3.77
N ILE A 66 -1.29 11.16 2.53
CA ILE A 66 -0.64 12.13 1.65
C ILE A 66 -0.72 13.53 2.24
N ASN A 67 -1.88 13.89 2.79
CA ASN A 67 -2.11 15.24 3.30
C ASN A 67 -1.57 15.47 4.70
N GLU A 68 -1.63 14.45 5.56
CA GLU A 68 -1.39 14.63 6.99
C GLU A 68 -0.16 13.90 7.53
N LEU A 69 0.34 12.89 6.84
CA LEU A 69 1.40 12.02 7.38
C LEU A 69 2.57 11.92 6.41
N PRO A 70 3.36 12.99 6.26
CA PRO A 70 4.48 12.98 5.31
C PRO A 70 5.45 11.85 5.60
N GLY A 71 5.84 11.14 4.56
CA GLY A 71 6.76 10.00 4.66
C GLY A 71 6.09 8.67 4.95
N MET A 72 4.78 8.64 5.19
CA MET A 72 4.09 7.36 5.41
C MET A 72 3.90 6.62 4.11
N ILE A 73 4.32 5.37 4.08
CA ILE A 73 4.22 4.49 2.92
C ILE A 73 3.14 3.45 3.19
N LEU A 74 2.05 3.49 2.41
CA LEU A 74 0.97 2.52 2.54
C LEU A 74 1.00 1.53 1.39
N GLY A 75 0.86 0.26 1.73
CA GLY A 75 0.70 -0.81 0.77
C GLY A 75 -0.50 -1.67 1.11
N VAL A 76 -0.75 -2.67 0.31
CA VAL A 76 -1.92 -3.54 0.47
C VAL A 76 -1.50 -5.00 0.40
N GLY A 77 -2.13 -5.83 1.24
CA GLY A 77 -1.91 -7.27 1.25
C GLY A 77 -3.16 -8.06 0.97
N SER A 78 -3.01 -9.37 0.94
CA SER A 78 -4.08 -10.32 0.60
C SER A 78 -4.61 -10.10 -0.81
N ILE A 79 -3.72 -9.79 -1.73
CA ILE A 79 -4.05 -9.61 -3.14
C ILE A 79 -3.91 -10.95 -3.85
N THR A 80 -4.98 -11.39 -4.50
CA THR A 80 -5.03 -12.73 -5.10
C THR A 80 -5.20 -12.73 -6.61
N ASP A 81 -5.41 -11.57 -7.22
CA ASP A 81 -5.52 -11.50 -8.68
C ASP A 81 -5.02 -10.15 -9.21
N ALA A 82 -4.78 -10.11 -10.51
CA ALA A 82 -4.22 -8.93 -11.16
C ALA A 82 -5.20 -7.75 -11.18
N LYS A 83 -6.49 -8.02 -11.24
CA LYS A 83 -7.49 -6.96 -11.26
C LYS A 83 -7.48 -6.18 -9.95
N ALA A 84 -7.47 -6.88 -8.83
CA ALA A 84 -7.39 -6.25 -7.52
C ALA A 84 -6.08 -5.48 -7.38
N ALA A 85 -4.96 -6.08 -7.81
CA ALA A 85 -3.66 -5.42 -7.77
C ALA A 85 -3.71 -4.09 -8.53
N SER A 86 -4.29 -4.09 -9.73
CA SER A 86 -4.40 -2.88 -10.54
C SER A 86 -5.21 -1.80 -9.84
N HIS A 87 -6.34 -2.17 -9.27
CA HIS A 87 -7.20 -1.20 -8.57
C HIS A 87 -6.48 -0.54 -7.40
N TYR A 88 -5.77 -1.33 -6.60
CA TYR A 88 -5.05 -0.78 -5.45
C TYR A 88 -3.87 0.08 -5.87
N MET A 89 -3.16 -0.33 -6.93
CA MET A 89 -2.04 0.50 -7.42
C MET A 89 -2.53 1.83 -7.97
N LEU A 90 -3.65 1.82 -8.69
CA LEU A 90 -4.24 3.07 -9.18
C LEU A 90 -4.75 3.95 -8.04
N ALA A 91 -5.18 3.34 -6.94
CA ALA A 91 -5.61 4.09 -5.77
C ALA A 91 -4.43 4.66 -4.97
N GLY A 92 -3.21 4.24 -5.26
CA GLY A 92 -2.02 4.81 -4.62
C GLY A 92 -1.20 3.86 -3.78
N ALA A 93 -1.48 2.55 -3.81
CA ALA A 93 -0.67 1.59 -3.06
C ALA A 93 0.79 1.67 -3.53
N ASN A 94 1.70 1.67 -2.58
CA ASN A 94 3.14 1.76 -2.87
C ASN A 94 3.79 0.39 -2.98
N PHE A 95 3.12 -0.64 -2.49
CA PHE A 95 3.55 -2.03 -2.64
C PHE A 95 2.34 -2.95 -2.48
N VAL A 96 2.49 -4.16 -2.97
CA VAL A 96 1.43 -5.18 -2.92
C VAL A 96 2.03 -6.46 -2.37
N VAL A 97 1.31 -7.09 -1.43
CA VAL A 97 1.72 -8.36 -0.85
C VAL A 97 0.75 -9.44 -1.30
N THR A 98 1.28 -10.53 -1.83
CA THR A 98 0.47 -11.66 -2.29
C THR A 98 0.84 -12.92 -1.49
N PRO A 99 -0.14 -13.82 -1.25
CA PRO A 99 0.18 -15.04 -0.52
C PRO A 99 1.07 -16.00 -1.29
N VAL A 100 1.01 -15.95 -2.64
CA VAL A 100 1.89 -16.75 -3.50
C VAL A 100 2.27 -15.90 -4.71
N PHE A 101 3.38 -16.24 -5.34
CA PHE A 101 3.78 -15.55 -6.57
C PHE A 101 2.79 -15.82 -7.69
N ARG A 102 2.38 -14.75 -8.38
CA ARG A 102 1.52 -14.81 -9.55
C ARG A 102 2.14 -13.95 -10.65
N GLU A 103 2.43 -14.57 -11.79
CA GLU A 103 3.04 -13.85 -12.90
C GLU A 103 2.15 -12.73 -13.42
N ASP A 104 0.85 -12.96 -13.50
CA ASP A 104 -0.09 -11.95 -13.99
C ASP A 104 -0.11 -10.73 -13.09
N ILE A 105 -0.01 -10.90 -11.77
CA ILE A 105 0.06 -9.80 -10.83
C ILE A 105 1.36 -9.04 -11.01
N ALA A 106 2.47 -9.77 -11.12
CA ALA A 106 3.78 -9.15 -11.28
C ALA A 106 3.85 -8.29 -12.55
N LEU A 107 3.32 -8.79 -13.65
CA LEU A 107 3.30 -8.04 -14.90
C LEU A 107 2.41 -6.80 -14.80
N SER A 108 1.27 -6.91 -14.14
CA SER A 108 0.37 -5.78 -13.92
C SER A 108 1.07 -4.67 -13.13
N LEU A 109 1.82 -5.04 -12.08
CA LEU A 109 2.52 -4.08 -11.25
C LEU A 109 3.64 -3.37 -12.00
N ILE A 110 4.35 -4.08 -12.86
CA ILE A 110 5.39 -3.48 -13.68
C ILE A 110 4.81 -2.38 -14.56
N HIS A 111 3.67 -2.62 -15.18
CA HIS A 111 3.06 -1.64 -16.07
C HIS A 111 2.47 -0.43 -15.37
N ILE A 112 2.08 -0.56 -14.12
CA ILE A 112 1.39 0.51 -13.40
C ILE A 112 2.32 1.24 -12.46
N SER A 113 3.11 0.52 -11.66
CA SER A 113 3.87 1.12 -10.57
C SER A 113 5.22 1.67 -10.98
N GLU A 114 5.70 1.35 -12.16
CA GLU A 114 6.99 1.82 -12.65
C GLU A 114 6.90 2.35 -14.06
N PRO A 115 6.13 3.40 -14.26
CA PRO A 115 5.92 3.92 -15.62
C PRO A 115 7.19 4.42 -16.29
N THR A 116 8.20 4.79 -15.52
CA THR A 116 9.45 5.28 -16.07
C THR A 116 10.48 4.21 -16.34
N ARG A 117 10.15 2.97 -16.11
CA ARG A 117 11.05 1.88 -16.26
C ARG A 117 11.19 1.50 -17.72
N LEU A 118 11.51 1.93 -18.46
CA LEU A 118 11.50 1.65 -19.81
C LEU A 118 12.45 0.69 -20.32
N ASN A 119 12.54 0.85 -20.04
CA ASN A 119 13.19 0.39 -20.52
C ASN A 119 13.66 0.00 -20.69
N PRO A 120 13.59 -0.72 -20.70
CA PRO A 120 14.43 -1.15 -21.23
C PRO A 120 14.76 -0.75 -21.94
#